data_477f6ae85f42dea20db08c2b356dede9
#
_entry.id   477f6ae85f42dea20db08c2b356dede9
#
_cell.length_a   1.000
_cell.length_b   1.000
_cell.length_c   1.000
_cell.angle_alpha   90.00
_cell.angle_beta   90.00
_cell.angle_gamma   90.00
#
_symmetry.space_group_name_H-M   'P 1'
#
loop_
_entity.id
_entity.type
_entity.pdbx_description
1 polymer ?
#
loop_
_entity_poly.entity_id
_entity_poly.type
_entity_poly.pdbx_seq_one_letter_code
_entity_poly.pdbx_strand_id
1 'polypeptide(L)'
;MEAVAKHFRKRDAILTCLRSTDVHPSAEWVYEQLRAEHSDISLATVYRNLARFKEHGDIASLGTVNGIERFDGNTEPHVHFICTNCSSVTDLDGIAVPEDLSTTVTKTAGALVSGCQLTFTGKCYQCINQEETV
;
A
#
# COMPACT_ATOMS: atom_id res chain seq x y z
N MET A 1 -16.68 -6.52 -27.36
CA MET A 1 -15.47 -7.33 -27.18
C MET A 1 -14.23 -6.48 -26.95
N GLU A 2 -13.91 -5.53 -27.81
CA GLU A 2 -12.74 -4.66 -27.62
C GLU A 2 -12.81 -3.83 -26.33
N ALA A 3 -13.97 -3.32 -25.95
CA ALA A 3 -14.15 -2.52 -24.75
C ALA A 3 -13.86 -3.33 -23.47
N VAL A 4 -14.27 -4.63 -23.46
CA VAL A 4 -14.03 -5.51 -22.31
C VAL A 4 -12.55 -5.86 -22.22
N ALA A 5 -11.90 -6.21 -23.34
CA ALA A 5 -10.47 -6.49 -23.37
C ALA A 5 -9.63 -5.29 -22.94
N LYS A 6 -10.02 -4.08 -23.39
CA LYS A 6 -9.34 -2.84 -23.03
C LYS A 6 -9.48 -2.53 -21.54
N HIS A 7 -10.67 -2.76 -20.97
CA HIS A 7 -10.93 -2.58 -19.55
C HIS A 7 -10.09 -3.52 -18.69
N PHE A 8 -10.01 -4.80 -19.06
CA PHE A 8 -9.19 -5.80 -18.37
C PHE A 8 -7.71 -5.47 -18.46
N ARG A 9 -7.23 -4.98 -19.60
CA ARG A 9 -5.82 -4.60 -19.75
C ARG A 9 -5.42 -3.48 -18.79
N LYS A 10 -6.27 -2.48 -18.62
CA LYS A 10 -6.03 -1.38 -17.65
C LYS A 10 -6.00 -1.90 -16.23
N ARG A 11 -6.98 -2.71 -15.87
CA ARG A 11 -7.08 -3.33 -14.54
C ARG A 11 -5.84 -4.17 -14.24
N ASP A 12 -5.44 -5.04 -15.16
CA ASP A 12 -4.28 -5.92 -14.99
C ASP A 12 -2.98 -5.10 -14.90
N ALA A 13 -2.86 -4.04 -15.69
CA ALA A 13 -1.70 -3.16 -15.65
C ALA A 13 -1.55 -2.48 -14.29
N ILE A 14 -2.66 -2.01 -13.72
CA ILE A 14 -2.67 -1.36 -12.40
C ILE A 14 -2.25 -2.37 -11.32
N LEU A 15 -2.84 -3.56 -11.32
CA LEU A 15 -2.53 -4.58 -10.32
C LEU A 15 -1.08 -5.06 -10.44
N THR A 16 -0.60 -5.29 -11.65
CA THR A 16 0.79 -5.67 -11.90
C THR A 16 1.76 -4.59 -11.42
N CYS A 17 1.44 -3.32 -11.67
CA CYS A 17 2.25 -2.20 -11.23
C CYS A 17 2.41 -2.20 -9.70
N LEU A 18 1.29 -2.39 -8.98
CA LEU A 18 1.32 -2.45 -7.52
C LEU A 18 2.13 -3.64 -6.99
N ARG A 19 1.99 -4.80 -7.62
CA ARG A 19 2.65 -6.03 -7.18
C ARG A 19 4.13 -6.08 -7.52
N SER A 20 4.57 -5.23 -8.45
CA SER A 20 5.96 -5.21 -8.90
C SER A 20 6.81 -4.14 -8.23
N THR A 21 6.25 -3.34 -7.33
CA THR A 21 6.97 -2.28 -6.64
C THR A 21 6.91 -2.44 -5.12
N ASP A 22 7.93 -1.96 -4.45
CA ASP A 22 8.02 -1.93 -2.99
C ASP A 22 7.91 -0.50 -2.42
N VAL A 23 7.57 0.48 -3.26
CA VAL A 23 7.48 1.88 -2.79
C VAL A 23 6.16 2.18 -2.08
N HIS A 24 5.19 1.27 -2.09
CA HIS A 24 3.87 1.44 -1.49
C HIS A 24 3.20 2.70 -2.05
N PRO A 25 2.81 2.68 -3.33
CA PRO A 25 2.50 3.90 -4.06
C PRO A 25 1.13 4.48 -3.76
N SER A 26 0.98 5.77 -4.14
CA SER A 26 -0.30 6.45 -4.26
C SER A 26 -0.94 6.14 -5.62
N ALA A 27 -2.21 6.53 -5.78
CA ALA A 27 -2.89 6.43 -7.06
C ALA A 27 -2.20 7.27 -8.15
N GLU A 28 -1.75 8.45 -7.79
CA GLU A 28 -1.05 9.36 -8.71
C GLU A 28 0.26 8.75 -9.21
N TRP A 29 1.01 8.09 -8.31
CA TRP A 29 2.25 7.41 -8.70
C TRP A 29 1.97 6.30 -9.73
N VAL A 30 0.94 5.49 -9.48
CA VAL A 30 0.54 4.40 -10.40
C VAL A 30 0.16 4.98 -11.76
N TYR A 31 -0.62 6.05 -11.76
CA TYR A 31 -1.01 6.74 -12.99
C TYR A 31 0.21 7.22 -13.78
N GLU A 32 1.17 7.85 -13.11
CA GLU A 32 2.40 8.33 -13.76
C GLU A 32 3.23 7.19 -14.36
N GLN A 33 3.27 6.03 -13.70
CA GLN A 33 3.99 4.87 -14.22
C GLN A 33 3.33 4.29 -15.48
N LEU A 34 2.00 4.35 -15.58
CA LEU A 34 1.26 3.65 -16.63
C LEU A 34 0.90 4.53 -17.82
N ARG A 35 0.87 5.84 -17.67
CA ARG A 35 0.36 6.76 -18.71
C ARG A 35 1.16 6.68 -20.02
N ALA A 36 2.43 6.34 -19.97
CA ALA A 36 3.28 6.26 -21.17
C ALA A 36 2.89 5.09 -22.08
N GLU A 37 2.59 3.93 -21.49
CA GLU A 37 2.21 2.73 -22.23
C GLU A 37 0.69 2.60 -22.44
N HIS A 38 -0.09 3.25 -21.60
CA HIS A 38 -1.55 3.22 -21.62
C HIS A 38 -2.08 4.65 -21.70
N SER A 39 -1.94 5.27 -22.88
CA SER A 39 -2.27 6.68 -23.09
C SER A 39 -3.74 7.01 -22.86
N ASP A 40 -4.61 6.01 -22.88
CA ASP A 40 -6.04 6.15 -22.65
C ASP A 40 -6.43 5.94 -21.17
N ILE A 41 -5.47 5.67 -20.28
CA ILE A 41 -5.76 5.55 -18.86
C ILE A 41 -5.97 6.94 -18.25
N SER A 42 -6.92 7.04 -17.33
CA SER A 42 -7.17 8.27 -16.57
C SER A 42 -6.88 8.04 -15.09
N LEU A 43 -6.61 9.10 -14.36
CA LEU A 43 -6.45 9.04 -12.91
C LEU A 43 -7.72 8.50 -12.25
N ALA A 44 -8.90 8.89 -12.74
CA ALA A 44 -10.17 8.38 -12.24
C ALA A 44 -10.28 6.85 -12.39
N THR A 45 -9.80 6.30 -13.52
CA THR A 45 -9.77 4.86 -13.74
C THR A 45 -8.86 4.17 -12.73
N VAL A 46 -7.70 4.75 -12.44
CA VAL A 46 -6.77 4.22 -11.43
C VAL A 46 -7.45 4.17 -10.06
N TYR A 47 -8.06 5.28 -9.62
CA TYR A 47 -8.77 5.35 -8.34
C TYR A 47 -9.88 4.31 -8.22
N ARG A 48 -10.69 4.15 -9.28
CA ARG A 48 -11.79 3.16 -9.26
C ARG A 48 -11.28 1.73 -9.14
N ASN A 49 -10.22 1.40 -9.85
CA ASN A 49 -9.64 0.06 -9.80
C ASN A 49 -8.99 -0.21 -8.43
N LEU A 50 -8.27 0.75 -7.88
CA LEU A 50 -7.67 0.62 -6.56
C LEU A 50 -8.74 0.40 -5.48
N ALA A 51 -9.85 1.14 -5.55
CA ALA A 51 -10.97 0.98 -4.62
C ALA A 51 -11.56 -0.44 -4.71
N ARG A 52 -11.74 -0.97 -5.91
CA ARG A 52 -12.25 -2.33 -6.13
C ARG A 52 -11.28 -3.40 -5.63
N PHE A 53 -9.99 -3.24 -5.93
CA PHE A 53 -8.97 -4.17 -5.46
C PHE A 53 -8.90 -4.21 -3.93
N LYS A 54 -8.98 -3.06 -3.30
CA LYS A 54 -9.00 -2.94 -1.84
C LYS A 54 -10.23 -3.63 -1.26
N GLU A 55 -11.41 -3.37 -1.81
CA GLU A 55 -12.67 -3.97 -1.38
C GLU A 55 -12.65 -5.49 -1.50
N HIS A 56 -12.07 -6.03 -2.57
CA HIS A 56 -11.98 -7.47 -2.82
C HIS A 56 -10.81 -8.14 -2.13
N GLY A 57 -9.93 -7.40 -1.46
CA GLY A 57 -8.78 -7.98 -0.76
C GLY A 57 -7.59 -8.31 -1.64
N ASP A 58 -7.57 -7.84 -2.89
CA ASP A 58 -6.45 -8.05 -3.81
C ASP A 58 -5.25 -7.20 -3.47
N ILE A 59 -5.47 -6.07 -2.84
CA ILE A 59 -4.45 -5.15 -2.34
C ILE A 59 -4.86 -4.67 -0.95
N ALA A 60 -3.91 -4.10 -0.23
CA ALA A 60 -4.15 -3.46 1.06
C ALA A 60 -3.96 -1.96 0.96
N SER A 61 -4.70 -1.21 1.75
CA SER A 61 -4.45 0.22 1.97
C SER A 61 -3.66 0.37 3.26
N LEU A 62 -2.59 1.16 3.22
CA LEU A 62 -1.80 1.52 4.40
C LEU A 62 -2.39 2.74 5.12
N GLY A 63 -3.54 3.22 4.64
CA GLY A 63 -4.12 4.46 5.12
C GLY A 63 -3.42 5.66 4.49
N THR A 64 -3.56 6.81 5.13
CA THR A 64 -3.07 8.09 4.62
C THR A 64 -1.74 8.44 5.26
N VAL A 65 -0.74 8.69 4.42
CA VAL A 65 0.59 9.13 4.85
C VAL A 65 0.80 10.55 4.32
N ASN A 66 0.87 11.52 5.21
CA ASN A 66 0.97 12.95 4.86
C ASN A 66 -0.12 13.39 3.87
N GLY A 67 -1.36 12.98 4.14
CA GLY A 67 -2.52 13.37 3.34
C GLY A 67 -2.78 12.55 2.08
N ILE A 68 -1.95 11.56 1.80
CA ILE A 68 -2.04 10.75 0.57
C ILE A 68 -2.22 9.28 0.93
N GLU A 69 -3.27 8.65 0.41
CA GLU A 69 -3.49 7.22 0.62
C GLU A 69 -2.44 6.39 -0.13
N ARG A 70 -1.84 5.43 0.57
CA ARG A 70 -0.79 4.56 0.05
C ARG A 70 -1.30 3.13 0.01
N PHE A 71 -0.85 2.37 -0.98
CA PHE A 71 -1.33 1.02 -1.25
C PHE A 71 -0.19 0.02 -1.29
N ASP A 72 -0.52 -1.24 -0.97
CA ASP A 72 0.42 -2.35 -1.01
C ASP A 72 -0.19 -3.50 -1.80
N GLY A 73 0.51 -3.97 -2.82
CA GLY A 73 0.10 -5.13 -3.58
C GLY A 73 0.33 -6.46 -2.85
N ASN A 74 1.10 -6.44 -1.77
CA ASN A 74 1.34 -7.61 -0.93
C ASN A 74 0.34 -7.61 0.22
N THR A 75 -0.60 -8.57 0.21
CA THR A 75 -1.62 -8.71 1.25
C THR A 75 -1.23 -9.66 2.37
N GLU A 76 -0.07 -10.30 2.28
CA GLU A 76 0.45 -11.14 3.36
C GLU A 76 0.74 -10.29 4.59
N PRO A 77 0.51 -10.80 5.81
CA PRO A 77 0.80 -10.05 7.02
C PRO A 77 2.29 -9.70 7.11
N HIS A 78 2.59 -8.43 7.26
CA HIS A 78 3.96 -7.95 7.44
C HIS A 78 3.94 -6.61 8.17
N VAL A 79 5.11 -6.22 8.66
CA VAL A 79 5.27 -5.01 9.47
C VAL A 79 5.84 -3.90 8.59
N HIS A 80 5.32 -2.70 8.75
CA HIS A 80 5.78 -1.52 8.01
C HIS A 80 6.41 -0.49 8.94
N PHE A 81 7.32 0.30 8.38
CA PHE A 81 7.81 1.53 9.00
C PHE A 81 7.52 2.71 8.08
N ILE A 82 6.92 3.76 8.63
CA ILE A 82 6.62 5.00 7.90
C ILE A 82 7.47 6.12 8.48
N CYS A 83 8.27 6.76 7.62
CA CYS A 83 8.99 7.98 7.98
C CYS A 83 8.03 9.16 7.88
N THR A 84 7.80 9.84 9.01
CA THR A 84 6.91 11.00 9.05
C THR A 84 7.53 12.24 8.43
N ASN A 85 8.83 12.22 8.19
CA ASN A 85 9.54 13.34 7.57
C ASN A 85 9.56 13.28 6.04
N CYS A 86 9.99 12.15 5.47
CA CYS A 86 10.10 12.02 4.01
C CYS A 86 8.98 11.18 3.37
N SER A 87 8.07 10.65 4.17
CA SER A 87 6.92 9.84 3.73
C SER A 87 7.29 8.48 3.13
N SER A 88 8.53 8.02 3.30
CA SER A 88 8.90 6.69 2.83
C SER A 88 8.21 5.61 3.67
N VAL A 89 7.82 4.53 3.00
CA VAL A 89 7.22 3.37 3.63
C VAL A 89 8.11 2.17 3.32
N THR A 90 8.53 1.47 4.36
CA THR A 90 9.47 0.36 4.23
C THR A 90 8.88 -0.89 4.87
N ASP A 91 9.00 -2.03 4.20
CA ASP A 91 8.66 -3.33 4.78
C ASP A 91 9.77 -3.76 5.73
N LEU A 92 9.37 -4.20 6.92
CA LEU A 92 10.30 -4.70 7.93
C LEU A 92 10.28 -6.24 7.90
N ASP A 93 11.01 -6.82 6.96
CA ASP A 93 10.96 -8.25 6.67
C ASP A 93 11.45 -9.13 7.82
N GLY A 94 12.32 -8.61 8.67
CA GLY A 94 12.87 -9.37 9.80
C GLY A 94 11.99 -9.39 11.04
N ILE A 95 10.85 -8.71 11.01
CA ILE A 95 9.96 -8.58 12.17
C ILE A 95 8.61 -9.19 11.83
N ALA A 96 8.16 -10.14 12.64
CA ALA A 96 6.86 -10.76 12.47
C ALA A 96 5.82 -10.13 13.39
N VAL A 97 4.56 -10.12 12.95
CA VAL A 97 3.44 -9.77 13.83
C VAL A 97 3.28 -10.90 14.84
N PRO A 98 3.30 -10.61 16.17
CA PRO A 98 3.13 -11.67 17.17
C PRO A 98 1.78 -12.36 17.06
N GLU A 99 1.77 -13.69 17.04
CA GLU A 99 0.54 -14.48 16.90
C GLU A 99 -0.42 -14.29 18.08
N ASP A 100 0.10 -14.11 19.27
CA ASP A 100 -0.69 -13.95 20.48
C ASP A 100 -1.37 -12.58 20.59
N LEU A 101 -0.96 -11.62 19.77
CA LEU A 101 -1.56 -10.28 19.77
C LEU A 101 -3.03 -10.34 19.37
N SER A 102 -3.36 -11.06 18.32
CA SER A 102 -4.76 -11.25 17.88
C SER A 102 -5.60 -11.95 18.93
N THR A 103 -5.03 -12.96 19.61
CA THR A 103 -5.71 -13.67 20.70
C THR A 103 -6.01 -12.73 21.86
N THR A 104 -5.04 -11.89 22.22
CA THR A 104 -5.20 -10.90 23.29
C THR A 104 -6.29 -9.89 22.95
N VAL A 105 -6.32 -9.40 21.71
CA VAL A 105 -7.35 -8.45 21.24
C VAL A 105 -8.73 -9.11 21.27
N THR A 106 -8.84 -10.36 20.82
CA THR A 106 -10.10 -11.11 20.85
C THR A 106 -10.64 -11.19 22.27
N LYS A 107 -9.81 -11.56 23.24
CA LYS A 107 -10.20 -11.66 24.64
C LYS A 107 -10.59 -10.31 25.24
N THR A 108 -9.83 -9.28 24.93
CA THR A 108 -10.04 -7.94 25.51
C THR A 108 -11.29 -7.27 24.94
N ALA A 109 -11.49 -7.36 23.63
CA ALA A 109 -12.59 -6.68 22.94
C ALA A 109 -13.85 -7.55 22.80
N GLY A 110 -13.76 -8.86 23.05
CA GLY A 110 -14.87 -9.79 22.81
C GLY A 110 -15.24 -9.88 21.34
N ALA A 111 -14.30 -9.63 20.46
CA ALA A 111 -14.51 -9.54 19.01
C ALA A 111 -13.88 -10.73 18.29
N LEU A 112 -14.29 -10.94 17.05
CA LEU A 112 -13.63 -11.88 16.15
C LEU A 112 -12.62 -11.12 15.32
N VAL A 113 -11.33 -11.38 15.55
CA VAL A 113 -10.25 -10.71 14.82
C VAL A 113 -10.03 -11.43 13.49
N SER A 114 -10.14 -10.69 12.38
CA SER A 114 -9.93 -11.21 11.03
C SER A 114 -8.60 -10.79 10.40
N GLY A 115 -7.89 -9.85 11.02
CA GLY A 115 -6.61 -9.40 10.51
C GLY A 115 -5.92 -8.42 11.44
N CYS A 116 -4.66 -8.14 11.15
CA CYS A 116 -3.86 -7.20 11.92
C CYS A 116 -2.87 -6.51 10.98
N GLN A 117 -2.76 -5.20 11.12
CA GLN A 117 -1.67 -4.44 10.49
C GLN A 117 -0.85 -3.80 11.60
N LEU A 118 0.47 -3.96 11.53
CA LEU A 118 1.38 -3.36 12.49
C LEU A 118 2.29 -2.39 11.75
N THR A 119 2.25 -1.14 12.16
CA THR A 119 3.00 -0.06 11.52
C THR A 119 3.70 0.77 12.58
N PHE A 120 5.00 0.96 12.40
CA PHE A 120 5.78 1.86 13.24
C PHE A 120 5.98 3.17 12.49
N THR A 121 5.98 4.27 13.23
CA THR A 121 6.19 5.61 12.68
C THR A 121 7.37 6.28 13.36
N GLY A 122 8.08 7.11 12.62
CA GLY A 122 9.23 7.83 13.15
C GLY A 122 10.04 8.47 12.04
N LYS A 123 11.35 8.61 12.24
CA LYS A 123 12.28 9.12 11.23
C LYS A 123 13.15 7.99 10.70
N CYS A 124 13.29 7.91 9.38
CA CYS A 124 14.16 6.92 8.77
C CYS A 124 15.64 7.30 8.94
N TYR A 125 16.52 6.33 8.66
CA TYR A 125 17.97 6.49 8.79
C TYR A 125 18.48 7.71 8.02
N GLN A 126 18.05 7.91 6.80
CA GLN A 126 18.47 9.03 5.96
C GLN A 126 18.06 10.38 6.55
N CYS A 127 16.85 10.48 7.09
CA CYS A 127 16.34 11.72 7.68
C CYS A 127 17.08 12.06 8.99
N ILE A 128 17.41 11.05 9.79
CA ILE A 128 18.21 11.24 11.00
C ILE A 128 19.61 11.78 10.63
N ASN A 129 20.24 11.16 9.63
CA ASN A 129 21.60 11.56 9.21
C ASN A 129 21.65 12.92 8.57
N GLN A 130 20.61 13.34 7.86
CA GLN A 130 20.54 14.69 7.29
C GLN A 130 20.49 15.78 8.38
N GLU A 131 19.84 15.49 9.52
CA GLU A 131 19.81 16.41 10.64
C GLU A 131 21.16 16.54 11.34
N GLU A 132 21.95 15.46 11.38
CA GLU A 132 23.27 15.46 12.01
C GLU A 132 24.32 16.22 11.18
N THR A 133 24.08 16.44 9.89
CA THR A 133 25.03 17.11 8.99
C THR A 133 24.84 18.62 8.89
N VAL A 134 23.97 19.22 9.68
CA VAL A 134 23.73 20.68 9.69
C VAL A 134 24.68 21.41 10.64
#